data_2db4060282288b79912ab5d2354598dc
#
_entry.id   2db4060282288b79912ab5d2354598dc
#
_cell.length_a   1.000
_cell.length_b   1.000
_cell.length_c   1.000
_cell.angle_alpha   90.00
_cell.angle_beta   90.00
_cell.angle_gamma   90.00
#
_symmetry.space_group_name_H-M   'P 1'
#
loop_
_entity.id
_entity.type
_entity.pdbx_description
1 polymer ?
#
loop_
_entity_poly.entity_id
_entity_poly.type
_entity_poly.pdbx_seq_one_letter_code
_entity_poly.pdbx_strand_id
1 'polypeptide(L)'
;MRKDLMFAERMLASLRPFDEHNKTVLADLFYEGFNDTIDAEYDNRKAYSVEIQAVMDGRYGQFLPSCSYFSQTPKRVNGVTMVTLFRSVPLLAYVVTAPEWQGKGVATTLIQASEQALVRQGYKTLYLVVTKQNYRASSLYRTLGFREVGENWDVVLGGEKQ
;
A
#
# COMPACT_ATOMS: atom_id res chain seq x y z
N MET A 1 10.47 5.87 1.57
CA MET A 1 10.55 6.31 0.15
C MET A 1 9.41 7.22 -0.19
N ARG A 2 9.63 8.08 -1.14
CA ARG A 2 8.67 9.06 -1.63
C ARG A 2 8.60 9.04 -3.15
N LYS A 3 7.41 9.30 -3.68
CA LYS A 3 7.21 9.56 -5.10
C LYS A 3 6.37 10.82 -5.29
N ASP A 4 6.81 11.71 -6.18
CA ASP A 4 6.01 12.84 -6.63
C ASP A 4 5.04 12.35 -7.71
N LEU A 5 3.76 12.67 -7.54
CA LEU A 5 2.69 12.12 -8.36
C LEU A 5 2.38 13.03 -9.55
N MET A 6 2.13 12.41 -10.69
CA MET A 6 1.72 13.09 -11.92
C MET A 6 0.40 12.50 -12.40
N PHE A 7 -0.48 13.36 -12.91
CA PHE A 7 -1.74 12.91 -13.49
C PHE A 7 -1.48 12.09 -14.75
N ALA A 8 -2.08 10.89 -14.82
CA ALA A 8 -2.07 10.04 -16.01
C ALA A 8 -3.36 9.24 -16.06
N GLU A 9 -4.05 9.26 -17.20
CA GLU A 9 -5.23 8.43 -17.39
C GLU A 9 -4.81 6.99 -17.70
N ARG A 10 -5.33 6.05 -16.92
CA ARG A 10 -5.15 4.61 -17.16
C ARG A 10 -6.43 3.86 -16.85
N MET A 11 -6.79 2.95 -17.73
CA MET A 11 -7.85 1.98 -17.45
C MET A 11 -7.24 0.81 -16.68
N LEU A 12 -7.81 0.55 -15.49
CA LEU A 12 -7.36 -0.51 -14.59
C LEU A 12 -8.49 -1.51 -14.42
N ALA A 13 -8.78 -2.24 -15.49
CA ALA A 13 -10.00 -3.04 -15.65
C ALA A 13 -10.16 -4.18 -14.64
N SER A 14 -9.07 -4.69 -14.02
CA SER A 14 -9.11 -5.77 -13.02
C SER A 14 -9.13 -5.29 -11.58
N LEU A 15 -9.16 -3.97 -11.36
CA LEU A 15 -9.14 -3.40 -10.02
C LEU A 15 -10.53 -2.94 -9.61
N ARG A 16 -10.79 -2.98 -8.31
CA ARG A 16 -12.01 -2.43 -7.73
C ARG A 16 -11.69 -1.64 -6.45
N PRO A 17 -12.54 -0.65 -6.10
CA PRO A 17 -12.34 0.11 -4.87
C PRO A 17 -12.34 -0.79 -3.64
N PHE A 18 -11.59 -0.35 -2.61
CA PHE A 18 -11.53 -1.03 -1.33
C PHE A 18 -12.93 -1.16 -0.73
N ASP A 19 -13.21 -2.36 -0.22
CA ASP A 19 -14.47 -2.68 0.45
C ASP A 19 -14.16 -3.27 1.83
N GLU A 20 -14.60 -2.58 2.88
CA GLU A 20 -14.34 -3.00 4.26
C GLU A 20 -15.06 -4.29 4.67
N HIS A 21 -16.03 -4.75 3.88
CA HIS A 21 -16.73 -6.01 4.13
C HIS A 21 -15.87 -7.25 3.82
N ASN A 22 -14.71 -7.07 3.19
CA ASN A 22 -13.82 -8.16 2.81
C ASN A 22 -12.64 -8.38 3.78
N LYS A 23 -12.79 -8.00 5.05
CA LYS A 23 -11.71 -8.07 6.03
C LYS A 23 -11.14 -9.50 6.20
N THR A 24 -12.00 -10.52 6.21
CA THR A 24 -11.55 -11.92 6.34
C THR A 24 -10.67 -12.33 5.16
N VAL A 25 -11.08 -11.98 3.93
CA VAL A 25 -10.32 -12.25 2.71
C VAL A 25 -8.98 -11.53 2.77
N LEU A 26 -8.96 -10.29 3.27
CA LEU A 26 -7.72 -9.52 3.41
C LEU A 26 -6.77 -10.13 4.45
N ALA A 27 -7.30 -10.63 5.56
CA ALA A 27 -6.47 -11.28 6.58
C ALA A 27 -5.77 -12.51 6.00
N ASP A 28 -6.46 -13.31 5.19
CA ASP A 28 -5.87 -14.44 4.50
C ASP A 28 -4.77 -13.97 3.52
N LEU A 29 -5.05 -12.92 2.76
CA LEU A 29 -4.09 -12.37 1.80
C LEU A 29 -2.84 -11.84 2.51
N PHE A 30 -2.99 -11.11 3.61
CA PHE A 30 -1.87 -10.59 4.41
C PHE A 30 -1.03 -11.74 4.95
N TYR A 31 -1.69 -12.75 5.55
CA TYR A 31 -0.97 -13.91 6.07
C TYR A 31 -0.17 -14.61 4.99
N GLU A 32 -0.78 -14.90 3.85
CA GLU A 32 -0.11 -15.55 2.72
C GLU A 32 1.02 -14.69 2.16
N GLY A 33 0.80 -13.39 2.01
CA GLY A 33 1.77 -12.49 1.40
C GLY A 33 2.99 -12.22 2.28
N PHE A 34 2.84 -12.23 3.60
CA PHE A 34 3.93 -11.97 4.53
C PHE A 34 4.55 -13.23 5.14
N ASN A 35 3.87 -14.36 5.05
CA ASN A 35 4.36 -15.61 5.64
C ASN A 35 5.75 -15.94 5.13
N ASP A 36 6.66 -16.31 6.04
CA ASP A 36 8.06 -16.64 5.76
C ASP A 36 8.86 -15.50 5.10
N THR A 37 8.39 -14.27 5.21
CA THR A 37 9.14 -13.10 4.73
C THR A 37 9.75 -12.34 5.89
N ILE A 38 10.71 -11.44 5.58
CA ILE A 38 11.34 -10.56 6.56
C ILE A 38 10.35 -9.57 7.20
N ASP A 39 9.25 -9.26 6.49
CA ASP A 39 8.24 -8.33 6.96
C ASP A 39 7.06 -9.02 7.66
N ALA A 40 7.16 -10.31 7.95
CA ALA A 40 6.12 -11.04 8.68
C ALA A 40 6.01 -10.50 10.11
N GLU A 41 4.89 -9.83 10.41
CA GLU A 41 4.62 -9.27 11.74
C GLU A 41 3.92 -10.26 12.66
N TYR A 42 3.14 -11.17 12.10
CA TYR A 42 2.28 -12.08 12.84
C TYR A 42 2.34 -13.49 12.24
N ASP A 43 2.07 -14.47 13.08
CA ASP A 43 2.09 -15.89 12.70
C ASP A 43 0.69 -16.51 12.51
N ASN A 44 -0.37 -15.69 12.52
CA ASN A 44 -1.73 -16.18 12.30
C ASN A 44 -2.63 -15.13 11.63
N ARG A 45 -3.68 -15.61 10.98
CA ARG A 45 -4.63 -14.79 10.23
C ARG A 45 -5.43 -13.85 11.11
N LYS A 46 -5.79 -14.28 12.34
CA LYS A 46 -6.56 -13.47 13.25
C LYS A 46 -5.82 -12.18 13.63
N ALA A 47 -4.51 -12.27 13.86
CA ALA A 47 -3.69 -11.11 14.19
C ALA A 47 -3.67 -10.11 13.01
N TYR A 48 -3.61 -10.57 11.78
CA TYR A 48 -3.71 -9.70 10.61
C TYR A 48 -5.09 -9.07 10.48
N SER A 49 -6.16 -9.78 10.84
CA SER A 49 -7.50 -9.21 10.86
C SER A 49 -7.59 -8.03 11.83
N VAL A 50 -6.98 -8.16 13.02
CA VAL A 50 -6.88 -7.08 14.01
C VAL A 50 -6.07 -5.90 13.43
N GLU A 51 -4.93 -6.17 12.80
CA GLU A 51 -4.10 -5.13 12.19
C GLU A 51 -4.83 -4.37 11.09
N ILE A 52 -5.54 -5.08 10.22
CA ILE A 52 -6.32 -4.46 9.14
C ILE A 52 -7.38 -3.54 9.72
N GLN A 53 -8.10 -3.99 10.74
CA GLN A 53 -9.09 -3.16 11.42
C GLN A 53 -8.44 -1.93 12.06
N ALA A 54 -7.28 -2.09 12.68
CA ALA A 54 -6.55 -0.98 13.29
C ALA A 54 -6.15 0.08 12.24
N VAL A 55 -5.72 -0.35 11.06
CA VAL A 55 -5.41 0.57 9.95
C VAL A 55 -6.67 1.34 9.53
N MET A 56 -7.79 0.66 9.36
CA MET A 56 -9.06 1.31 9.01
C MET A 56 -9.53 2.27 10.09
N ASP A 57 -9.22 1.99 11.35
CA ASP A 57 -9.61 2.82 12.50
C ASP A 57 -8.64 3.98 12.76
N GLY A 58 -7.58 4.13 11.98
CA GLY A 58 -6.72 5.31 12.04
C GLY A 58 -5.36 5.11 12.69
N ARG A 59 -4.87 3.88 12.84
CA ARG A 59 -3.54 3.60 13.43
C ARG A 59 -2.41 4.38 12.74
N TYR A 60 -2.47 4.50 11.43
CA TYR A 60 -1.49 5.24 10.62
C TYR A 60 -2.10 6.51 10.02
N GLY A 61 -3.02 7.15 10.74
CA GLY A 61 -3.77 8.29 10.26
C GLY A 61 -5.09 7.88 9.59
N GLN A 62 -5.83 8.87 9.12
CA GLN A 62 -7.14 8.63 8.50
C GLN A 62 -7.01 7.68 7.32
N PHE A 63 -7.74 6.56 7.36
CA PHE A 63 -7.80 5.64 6.24
C PHE A 63 -8.52 6.28 5.05
N LEU A 64 -7.96 6.12 3.86
CA LEU A 64 -8.51 6.66 2.60
C LEU A 64 -9.02 5.51 1.72
N PRO A 65 -10.26 5.03 1.94
CA PRO A 65 -10.79 3.92 1.13
C PRO A 65 -10.92 4.30 -0.34
N SER A 66 -11.15 5.57 -0.65
CA SER A 66 -11.26 6.05 -2.04
C SER A 66 -9.94 6.02 -2.80
N CYS A 67 -8.81 5.85 -2.10
CA CYS A 67 -7.47 5.74 -2.70
C CYS A 67 -6.87 4.35 -2.52
N SER A 68 -7.65 3.41 -2.02
CA SER A 68 -7.24 2.04 -1.74
C SER A 68 -7.98 1.09 -2.68
N TYR A 69 -7.31 0.03 -3.14
CA TYR A 69 -7.85 -0.83 -4.19
C TYR A 69 -7.60 -2.30 -3.91
N PHE A 70 -8.51 -3.14 -4.43
CA PHE A 70 -8.31 -4.57 -4.57
C PHE A 70 -7.93 -4.91 -6.00
N SER A 71 -7.03 -5.85 -6.17
CA SER A 71 -6.87 -6.61 -7.41
C SER A 71 -7.60 -7.94 -7.26
N GLN A 72 -8.35 -8.32 -8.27
CA GLN A 72 -9.22 -9.48 -8.20
C GLN A 72 -9.14 -10.32 -9.47
N THR A 73 -9.08 -11.63 -9.28
CA THR A 73 -9.27 -12.61 -10.35
C THR A 73 -10.68 -13.21 -10.21
N PRO A 74 -11.17 -14.01 -11.20
CA PRO A 74 -12.43 -14.71 -11.02
C PRO A 74 -12.47 -15.63 -9.80
N LYS A 75 -11.30 -16.05 -9.29
CA LYS A 75 -11.20 -17.00 -8.18
C LYS A 75 -11.02 -16.35 -6.82
N ARG A 76 -10.36 -15.16 -6.75
CA ARG A 76 -10.03 -14.54 -5.47
C ARG A 76 -9.53 -13.11 -5.61
N VAL A 77 -9.52 -12.40 -4.50
CA VAL A 77 -8.72 -11.18 -4.36
C VAL A 77 -7.25 -11.61 -4.25
N ASN A 78 -6.40 -11.08 -5.13
CA ASN A 78 -4.98 -11.45 -5.20
C ASN A 78 -4.03 -10.31 -4.84
N GLY A 79 -4.56 -9.14 -4.52
CA GLY A 79 -3.75 -8.00 -4.10
C GLY A 79 -4.58 -6.89 -3.49
N VAL A 80 -3.93 -6.02 -2.72
CA VAL A 80 -4.57 -4.89 -2.06
C VAL A 80 -3.57 -3.77 -1.82
N THR A 81 -4.05 -2.52 -1.90
CA THR A 81 -3.38 -1.36 -1.31
C THR A 81 -4.25 -0.77 -0.21
N MET A 82 -3.61 -0.30 0.86
CA MET A 82 -4.26 0.48 1.90
C MET A 82 -3.50 1.79 2.06
N VAL A 83 -4.17 2.90 1.77
CA VAL A 83 -3.61 4.25 1.82
C VAL A 83 -4.23 5.00 2.98
N THR A 84 -3.39 5.69 3.74
CA THR A 84 -3.83 6.53 4.87
C THR A 84 -3.29 7.94 4.70
N LEU A 85 -3.85 8.87 5.47
CA LEU A 85 -3.34 10.24 5.57
C LEU A 85 -2.58 10.36 6.90
N PHE A 86 -1.26 10.15 6.85
CA PHE A 86 -0.40 10.14 8.01
C PHE A 86 0.29 11.50 8.16
N ARG A 87 0.05 12.19 9.28
CA ARG A 87 0.60 13.54 9.52
C ARG A 87 0.37 14.48 8.32
N SER A 88 -0.82 14.40 7.74
CA SER A 88 -1.26 15.21 6.60
C SER A 88 -0.60 14.86 5.26
N VAL A 89 0.10 13.74 5.15
CA VAL A 89 0.65 13.26 3.87
C VAL A 89 0.14 11.86 3.55
N PRO A 90 -0.12 11.54 2.28
CA PRO A 90 -0.52 10.19 1.90
C PRO A 90 0.59 9.18 2.17
N LEU A 91 0.22 8.11 2.86
CA LEU A 91 1.08 6.99 3.19
C LEU A 91 0.50 5.71 2.59
N LEU A 92 1.30 5.01 1.81
CA LEU A 92 0.98 3.64 1.40
C LEU A 92 1.29 2.73 2.58
N ALA A 93 0.28 2.51 3.43
CA ALA A 93 0.46 1.76 4.68
C ALA A 93 0.72 0.28 4.40
N TYR A 94 0.01 -0.28 3.41
CA TYR A 94 0.22 -1.66 2.98
C TYR A 94 0.04 -1.79 1.47
N VAL A 95 0.85 -2.63 0.86
CA VAL A 95 0.61 -3.23 -0.45
C VAL A 95 0.97 -4.71 -0.32
N VAL A 96 0.01 -5.57 -0.62
CA VAL A 96 0.17 -7.01 -0.45
C VAL A 96 -0.29 -7.71 -1.72
N THR A 97 0.49 -8.69 -2.17
CA THR A 97 0.17 -9.51 -3.33
C THR A 97 0.26 -10.99 -2.92
N ALA A 98 -0.72 -11.78 -3.34
CA ALA A 98 -0.70 -13.22 -3.12
C ALA A 98 0.59 -13.82 -3.70
N PRO A 99 1.22 -14.80 -3.01
CA PRO A 99 2.53 -15.32 -3.43
C PRO A 99 2.59 -15.79 -4.89
N GLU A 100 1.56 -16.48 -5.36
CA GLU A 100 1.49 -16.99 -6.73
C GLU A 100 1.35 -15.87 -7.78
N TRP A 101 1.05 -14.66 -7.36
CA TRP A 101 0.88 -13.49 -8.23
C TRP A 101 2.03 -12.50 -8.12
N GLN A 102 3.01 -12.75 -7.25
CA GLN A 102 4.17 -11.86 -7.13
C GLN A 102 5.02 -11.93 -8.41
N GLY A 103 5.64 -10.80 -8.77
CA GLY A 103 6.44 -10.70 -9.98
C GLY A 103 5.64 -10.63 -11.28
N LYS A 104 4.31 -10.47 -11.20
CA LYS A 104 3.42 -10.42 -12.38
C LYS A 104 2.77 -9.05 -12.60
N GLY A 105 3.25 -8.03 -11.90
CA GLY A 105 2.78 -6.65 -12.08
C GLY A 105 1.55 -6.27 -11.26
N VAL A 106 1.07 -7.12 -10.37
CA VAL A 106 -0.13 -6.83 -9.54
C VAL A 106 0.13 -5.64 -8.62
N ALA A 107 1.24 -5.65 -7.89
CA ALA A 107 1.59 -4.53 -6.99
C ALA A 107 1.76 -3.23 -7.77
N THR A 108 2.43 -3.26 -8.90
CA THR A 108 2.61 -2.10 -9.77
C THR A 108 1.27 -1.49 -10.17
N THR A 109 0.34 -2.32 -10.64
CA THR A 109 -0.99 -1.88 -11.07
C THR A 109 -1.78 -1.28 -9.90
N LEU A 110 -1.73 -1.92 -8.74
CA LEU A 110 -2.40 -1.44 -7.52
C LEU A 110 -1.86 -0.08 -7.07
N ILE A 111 -0.54 0.05 -7.01
CA ILE A 111 0.11 1.30 -6.58
C ILE A 111 -0.24 2.42 -7.55
N GLN A 112 -0.21 2.17 -8.85
CA GLN A 112 -0.58 3.16 -9.86
C GLN A 112 -2.04 3.60 -9.72
N ALA A 113 -2.95 2.70 -9.40
CA ALA A 113 -4.36 3.04 -9.16
C ALA A 113 -4.48 3.98 -7.95
N SER A 114 -3.80 3.66 -6.85
CA SER A 114 -3.79 4.50 -5.66
C SER A 114 -3.18 5.87 -5.95
N GLU A 115 -2.08 5.92 -6.70
CA GLU A 115 -1.46 7.18 -7.12
C GLU A 115 -2.44 8.05 -7.92
N GLN A 116 -3.15 7.48 -8.88
CA GLN A 116 -4.09 8.24 -9.71
C GLN A 116 -5.28 8.75 -8.89
N ALA A 117 -5.78 7.96 -7.94
CA ALA A 117 -6.83 8.40 -7.04
C ALA A 117 -6.37 9.58 -6.17
N LEU A 118 -5.13 9.51 -5.66
CA LEU A 118 -4.54 10.59 -4.88
C LEU A 118 -4.38 11.86 -5.71
N VAL A 119 -3.90 11.75 -6.94
CA VAL A 119 -3.77 12.90 -7.86
C VAL A 119 -5.12 13.56 -8.10
N ARG A 120 -6.17 12.77 -8.35
CA ARG A 120 -7.53 13.31 -8.54
C ARG A 120 -8.05 14.05 -7.31
N GLN A 121 -7.57 13.71 -6.12
CA GLN A 121 -7.94 14.38 -4.88
C GLN A 121 -7.01 15.55 -4.52
N GLY A 122 -6.05 15.87 -5.38
CA GLY A 122 -5.17 17.03 -5.21
C GLY A 122 -3.87 16.75 -4.46
N TYR A 123 -3.58 15.51 -4.11
CA TYR A 123 -2.31 15.16 -3.47
C TYR A 123 -1.19 15.07 -4.50
N LYS A 124 0.01 15.48 -4.10
CA LYS A 124 1.17 15.58 -4.99
C LYS A 124 2.28 14.58 -4.65
N THR A 125 2.19 13.91 -3.51
CA THR A 125 3.21 12.98 -3.04
C THR A 125 2.58 11.73 -2.46
N LEU A 126 3.36 10.66 -2.44
CA LEU A 126 3.01 9.42 -1.76
C LEU A 126 4.26 8.90 -1.07
N TYR A 127 4.12 8.59 0.21
CA TYR A 127 5.19 8.03 1.03
C TYR A 127 4.94 6.56 1.31
N LEU A 128 5.99 5.82 1.58
CA LEU A 128 5.94 4.47 2.12
C LEU A 128 7.14 4.22 3.03
N VAL A 129 7.00 3.22 3.88
CA VAL A 129 8.09 2.71 4.69
C VAL A 129 8.48 1.33 4.16
N VAL A 130 9.77 1.08 4.02
CA VAL A 130 10.28 -0.21 3.57
C VAL A 130 11.44 -0.63 4.45
N THR A 131 11.45 -1.90 4.84
CA THR A 131 12.55 -2.50 5.60
C THR A 131 13.80 -2.53 4.71
N LYS A 132 14.94 -2.06 5.23
CA LYS A 132 16.19 -1.97 4.46
C LYS A 132 16.61 -3.31 3.86
N GLN A 133 16.42 -4.39 4.59
CA GLN A 133 16.80 -5.73 4.14
C GLN A 133 15.81 -6.32 3.11
N ASN A 134 14.68 -5.68 2.89
CA ASN A 134 13.73 -6.12 1.87
C ASN A 134 14.12 -5.56 0.51
N TYR A 135 15.16 -6.15 -0.09
CA TYR A 135 15.73 -5.67 -1.35
C TYR A 135 14.76 -5.79 -2.53
N ARG A 136 13.91 -6.81 -2.52
CA ARG A 136 12.92 -7.02 -3.57
C ARG A 136 11.90 -5.88 -3.58
N ALA A 137 11.34 -5.55 -2.42
CA ALA A 137 10.38 -4.46 -2.30
C ALA A 137 11.03 -3.12 -2.61
N SER A 138 12.21 -2.85 -2.06
CA SER A 138 12.95 -1.62 -2.34
C SER A 138 13.22 -1.42 -3.82
N SER A 139 13.64 -2.48 -4.50
CA SER A 139 13.90 -2.46 -5.94
C SER A 139 12.63 -2.14 -6.74
N LEU A 140 11.50 -2.76 -6.38
CA LEU A 140 10.21 -2.49 -7.01
C LEU A 140 9.83 -1.01 -6.83
N TYR A 141 9.93 -0.49 -5.62
CA TYR A 141 9.54 0.89 -5.34
C TYR A 141 10.42 1.89 -6.08
N ARG A 142 11.73 1.66 -6.16
CA ARG A 142 12.64 2.49 -6.96
C ARG A 142 12.27 2.47 -8.44
N THR A 143 11.95 1.29 -8.97
CA THR A 143 11.49 1.14 -10.37
C THR A 143 10.22 1.95 -10.62
N LEU A 144 9.34 2.05 -9.63
CA LEU A 144 8.10 2.83 -9.71
C LEU A 144 8.32 4.34 -9.50
N GLY A 145 9.53 4.77 -9.22
CA GLY A 145 9.86 6.19 -9.07
C GLY A 145 9.93 6.70 -7.64
N PHE A 146 9.83 5.81 -6.64
CA PHE A 146 10.07 6.19 -5.26
C PHE A 146 11.56 6.38 -5.00
N ARG A 147 11.88 7.34 -4.14
CA ARG A 147 13.25 7.61 -3.71
C ARG A 147 13.33 7.69 -2.20
N GLU A 148 14.48 7.34 -1.67
CA GLU A 148 14.72 7.45 -0.24
C GLU A 148 14.81 8.91 0.18
N VAL A 149 14.12 9.27 1.26
CA VAL A 149 14.11 10.64 1.79
C VAL A 149 14.55 10.71 3.25
N GLY A 150 14.69 9.59 3.93
CA GLY A 150 15.17 9.53 5.31
C GLY A 150 14.59 8.38 6.11
N GLU A 151 15.00 8.28 7.36
CA GLU A 151 14.61 7.21 8.28
C GLU A 151 13.72 7.69 9.42
N ASN A 152 13.57 9.00 9.57
CA ASN A 152 12.84 9.61 10.68
C ASN A 152 11.78 10.56 10.14
N TRP A 153 10.52 10.31 10.51
CA TRP A 153 9.39 11.10 10.04
C TRP A 153 9.48 12.58 10.43
N ASP A 154 10.00 12.87 11.63
CA ASP A 154 10.10 14.26 12.08
C ASP A 154 11.09 15.05 11.22
N VAL A 155 12.17 14.44 10.80
CA VAL A 155 13.15 15.05 9.90
C VAL A 155 12.59 15.19 8.49
N VAL A 156 12.02 14.11 7.95
CA VAL A 156 11.50 14.08 6.57
C VAL A 156 10.38 15.10 6.39
N LEU A 157 9.36 15.08 7.25
CA LEU A 157 8.21 15.96 7.13
C LEU A 157 8.51 17.37 7.61
N GLY A 158 9.40 17.53 8.60
CA GLY A 158 9.85 18.83 9.05
C GLY A 158 10.57 19.61 7.95
N GLY A 159 11.43 18.93 7.17
CA GLY A 159 12.11 19.53 6.02
C GLY A 159 11.19 19.94 4.89
N GLU A 160 10.06 19.25 4.73
CA GLU A 160 9.09 19.55 3.67
C GLU A 160 8.08 20.65 4.02
N LYS A 161 7.96 21.01 5.28
CA LYS A 161 7.09 22.09 5.72
C LYS A 161 7.68 23.48 5.47
N GLN A 162 8.90 23.52 5.06
CA GLN A 162 9.57 24.74 4.67
C GLN A 162 9.34 25.02 3.18
#